data_7019b65c127645463f19df5eaf497abc
#
_entry.id   7019b65c127645463f19df5eaf497abc
#
_cell.length_a   1.000
_cell.length_b   1.000
_cell.length_c   1.000
_cell.angle_alpha   90.00
_cell.angle_beta   90.00
_cell.angle_gamma   90.00
#
_symmetry.space_group_name_H-M   'P 1'
#
loop_
_entity.id
_entity.type
_entity.pdbx_description
1 polymer ?
#
loop_
_entity_poly.entity_id
_entity_poly.type
_entity_poly.pdbx_seq_one_letter_code
_entity_poly.pdbx_strand_id
1 'polypeptide(L)'
;MVGNVMRALLAEREFPHNELRFFASARSAGSKIEFCGRQIEVEDAAVADPTGLDVAIFSAGATTSRALAPKFAAAGVKVVDNSSCWRMDPDVPLVVSEVNPEDIALAKKGIISNPNCTTMAAMPVLKPLHDAAQLVRLTASTYQAVSGGGVQGVAELTTQVDAVDGVDALTYDGEAVQFPKPSKFARTIAFNVLPFAGSMVDDGQLETDEEKKLRNETRKILHIPNLKVSGTCVRVPVFTGHSLSLHAEFARAITPAQAEEILAGAPGVSVVDIPTPLLAAGKDPSYVGRIRQDQSVDDNKGLVLFVSNDNLRKGAALNALQIAELVVASL
;
A
#
# COMPACT_ATOMS: atom_id res chain seq x y z
N MET A 1 -1.30 13.26 4.01
CA MET A 1 -2.36 12.24 4.22
C MET A 1 -1.83 11.08 5.06
N VAL A 2 -0.90 10.27 4.58
CA VAL A 2 -0.35 9.11 5.33
C VAL A 2 0.19 9.50 6.72
N GLY A 3 0.94 10.60 6.84
CA GLY A 3 1.41 11.07 8.14
C GLY A 3 0.30 11.41 9.16
N ASN A 4 -0.88 11.85 8.69
CA ASN A 4 -2.04 12.06 9.57
C ASN A 4 -2.59 10.72 10.07
N VAL A 5 -2.68 9.73 9.18
CA VAL A 5 -3.12 8.37 9.54
C VAL A 5 -2.11 7.72 10.51
N MET A 6 -0.79 7.89 10.27
CA MET A 6 0.24 7.41 11.20
C MET A 6 0.07 7.99 12.61
N ARG A 7 -0.14 9.30 12.72
CA ARG A 7 -0.36 9.93 14.04
C ARG A 7 -1.61 9.41 14.73
N ALA A 8 -2.71 9.26 13.97
CA ALA A 8 -3.93 8.69 14.53
C ALA A 8 -3.70 7.25 15.03
N LEU A 9 -3.00 6.43 14.24
CA LEU A 9 -2.67 5.06 14.60
C LEU A 9 -1.70 4.94 15.77
N LEU A 10 -0.71 5.83 15.90
CA LEU A 10 0.19 5.88 17.05
C LEU A 10 -0.60 6.06 18.34
N ALA A 11 -1.61 6.95 18.32
CA ALA A 11 -2.49 7.20 19.47
C ALA A 11 -3.47 6.03 19.69
N GLU A 12 -4.13 5.55 18.65
CA GLU A 12 -5.13 4.48 18.70
C GLU A 12 -4.54 3.16 19.21
N ARG A 13 -3.29 2.85 18.82
CA ARG A 13 -2.60 1.63 19.22
C ARG A 13 -1.74 1.79 20.48
N GLU A 14 -1.78 2.95 21.11
CA GLU A 14 -0.97 3.24 22.30
C GLU A 14 0.50 2.84 22.11
N PHE A 15 1.07 3.24 20.94
CA PHE A 15 2.44 2.85 20.56
C PHE A 15 3.43 3.17 21.69
N PRO A 16 4.21 2.21 22.18
CA PRO A 16 5.11 2.43 23.32
C PRO A 16 6.22 3.42 22.96
N HIS A 17 6.28 4.55 23.65
CA HIS A 17 7.31 5.56 23.46
C HIS A 17 7.57 6.36 24.74
N ASN A 18 8.82 6.69 25.00
CA ASN A 18 9.22 7.64 26.05
C ASN A 18 9.24 9.06 25.48
N GLU A 19 9.72 9.20 24.25
CA GLU A 19 9.81 10.45 23.51
C GLU A 19 9.28 10.26 22.09
N LEU A 20 8.60 11.26 21.56
CA LEU A 20 8.14 11.32 20.18
C LEU A 20 8.60 12.63 19.55
N ARG A 21 9.28 12.54 18.40
CA ARG A 21 9.78 13.67 17.61
C ARG A 21 9.16 13.66 16.23
N PHE A 22 8.79 14.83 15.72
CA PHE A 22 8.28 15.01 14.37
C PHE A 22 9.30 15.74 13.50
N PHE A 23 9.53 15.19 12.32
CA PHE A 23 10.46 15.75 11.36
C PHE A 23 9.73 16.12 10.05
N ALA A 24 10.10 17.25 9.45
CA ALA A 24 9.63 17.66 8.14
C ALA A 24 10.72 18.44 7.39
N SER A 25 10.35 19.02 6.24
CA SER A 25 11.24 19.93 5.53
C SER A 25 11.40 21.27 6.28
N ALA A 26 12.48 22.02 5.99
CA ALA A 26 12.73 23.35 6.53
C ALA A 26 11.51 24.29 6.46
N ARG A 27 10.67 24.15 5.44
CA ARG A 27 9.44 24.95 5.28
C ARG A 27 8.43 24.74 6.42
N SER A 28 8.40 23.56 7.03
CA SER A 28 7.46 23.19 8.09
C SER A 28 8.12 23.15 9.47
N ALA A 29 9.45 23.27 9.54
CA ALA A 29 10.19 23.31 10.79
C ALA A 29 9.75 24.50 11.65
N GLY A 30 9.71 24.32 12.98
CA GLY A 30 9.22 25.29 13.95
C GLY A 30 7.68 25.34 14.08
N SER A 31 6.93 24.69 13.19
CA SER A 31 5.49 24.52 13.38
C SER A 31 5.23 23.51 14.52
N LYS A 32 4.04 23.59 15.11
CA LYS A 32 3.65 22.69 16.19
C LYS A 32 2.55 21.74 15.74
N ILE A 33 2.70 20.49 16.12
CA ILE A 33 1.70 19.44 15.89
C ILE A 33 1.16 19.00 17.25
N GLU A 34 -0.17 19.03 17.38
CA GLU A 34 -0.81 18.45 18.55
C GLU A 34 -0.82 16.92 18.45
N PHE A 35 -0.37 16.27 19.53
CA PHE A 35 -0.42 14.82 19.67
C PHE A 35 -0.72 14.46 21.13
N CYS A 36 -1.81 13.74 21.38
CA CYS A 36 -2.26 13.31 22.72
C CYS A 36 -2.24 14.45 23.75
N GLY A 37 -2.77 15.62 23.38
CA GLY A 37 -2.87 16.81 24.27
C GLY A 37 -1.56 17.57 24.47
N ARG A 38 -0.48 17.21 23.76
CA ARG A 38 0.82 17.89 23.81
C ARG A 38 1.12 18.56 22.48
N GLN A 39 1.72 19.76 22.55
CA GLN A 39 2.23 20.46 21.37
C GLN A 39 3.70 20.04 21.15
N ILE A 40 3.96 19.33 20.06
CA ILE A 40 5.31 18.88 19.68
C ILE A 40 5.80 19.75 18.52
N GLU A 41 6.96 20.35 18.67
CA GLU A 41 7.60 21.16 17.63
C GLU A 41 8.15 20.25 16.53
N VAL A 42 7.95 20.65 15.27
CA VAL A 42 8.46 19.95 14.09
C VAL A 42 9.88 20.38 13.81
N GLU A 43 10.78 19.43 13.73
CA GLU A 43 12.20 19.65 13.44
C GLU A 43 12.48 19.59 11.94
N ASP A 44 13.51 20.30 11.47
CA ASP A 44 14.02 20.15 10.11
C ASP A 44 14.81 18.83 9.98
N ALA A 45 14.25 17.88 9.26
CA ALA A 45 14.83 16.56 9.04
C ALA A 45 16.25 16.59 8.43
N ALA A 46 16.61 17.64 7.67
CA ALA A 46 17.90 17.73 7.00
C ALA A 46 19.06 18.00 7.99
N VAL A 47 18.78 18.79 9.03
CA VAL A 47 19.80 19.23 10.00
C VAL A 47 19.66 18.58 11.38
N ALA A 48 18.48 18.00 11.68
CA ALA A 48 18.23 17.35 12.95
C ALA A 48 19.26 16.26 13.28
N ASP A 49 19.59 16.13 14.56
CA ASP A 49 20.39 15.04 15.09
C ASP A 49 19.47 13.87 15.49
N PRO A 50 19.57 12.69 14.82
CA PRO A 50 18.76 11.52 15.14
C PRO A 50 19.30 10.69 16.31
N THR A 51 20.42 11.08 16.92
CA THR A 51 21.05 10.33 18.02
C THR A 51 20.06 10.16 19.19
N GLY A 52 19.99 8.93 19.71
CA GLY A 52 19.10 8.58 20.83
C GLY A 52 17.70 8.14 20.41
N LEU A 53 17.38 8.18 19.13
CA LEU A 53 16.15 7.54 18.63
C LEU A 53 16.35 6.03 18.42
N ASP A 54 15.38 5.24 18.80
CA ASP A 54 15.37 3.79 18.55
C ASP A 54 14.82 3.46 17.16
N VAL A 55 13.69 4.09 16.79
CA VAL A 55 12.98 3.85 15.53
C VAL A 55 12.56 5.17 14.88
N ALA A 56 12.64 5.23 13.56
CA ALA A 56 12.12 6.33 12.75
C ALA A 56 11.25 5.82 11.60
N ILE A 57 10.03 6.34 11.47
CA ILE A 57 9.12 6.01 10.37
C ILE A 57 9.19 7.13 9.32
N PHE A 58 9.64 6.78 8.11
CA PHE A 58 9.81 7.70 6.99
C PHE A 58 8.60 7.63 6.04
N SER A 59 7.96 8.77 5.80
CA SER A 59 6.88 8.92 4.82
C SER A 59 7.03 10.22 4.01
N ALA A 60 8.26 10.54 3.60
CA ALA A 60 8.63 11.81 2.96
C ALA A 60 9.00 11.67 1.47
N GLY A 61 8.71 10.52 0.86
CA GLY A 61 9.02 10.21 -0.53
C GLY A 61 10.45 9.72 -0.78
N ALA A 62 10.69 9.14 -1.96
CA ALA A 62 11.93 8.42 -2.27
C ALA A 62 13.18 9.30 -2.25
N THR A 63 13.09 10.55 -2.74
CA THR A 63 14.23 11.47 -2.76
C THR A 63 14.71 11.82 -1.35
N THR A 64 13.78 12.15 -0.46
CA THR A 64 14.09 12.46 0.95
C THR A 64 14.62 11.23 1.67
N SER A 65 14.00 10.08 1.47
CA SER A 65 14.44 8.83 2.09
C SER A 65 15.87 8.45 1.63
N ARG A 66 16.17 8.59 0.35
CA ARG A 66 17.53 8.35 -0.18
C ARG A 66 18.59 9.21 0.50
N ALA A 67 18.27 10.47 0.78
CA ALA A 67 19.18 11.41 1.40
C ALA A 67 19.34 11.20 2.90
N LEU A 68 18.25 10.89 3.60
CA LEU A 68 18.22 10.97 5.07
C LEU A 68 18.20 9.61 5.77
N ALA A 69 17.57 8.56 5.18
CA ALA A 69 17.50 7.26 5.85
C ALA A 69 18.87 6.67 6.23
N PRO A 70 19.93 6.76 5.37
CA PRO A 70 21.25 6.32 5.77
C PRO A 70 21.87 7.13 6.92
N LYS A 71 21.56 8.44 7.03
CA LYS A 71 22.02 9.28 8.15
C LYS A 71 21.42 8.80 9.47
N PHE A 72 20.13 8.52 9.49
CA PHE A 72 19.42 7.99 10.67
C PHE A 72 19.95 6.59 11.04
N ALA A 73 20.06 5.71 10.05
CA ALA A 73 20.60 4.37 10.27
C ALA A 73 22.04 4.36 10.81
N ALA A 74 22.90 5.27 10.33
CA ALA A 74 24.27 5.43 10.81
C ALA A 74 24.35 5.91 12.28
N ALA A 75 23.31 6.59 12.77
CA ALA A 75 23.16 6.97 14.18
C ALA A 75 22.60 5.83 15.06
N GLY A 76 22.39 4.63 14.50
CA GLY A 76 21.87 3.46 15.22
C GLY A 76 20.34 3.32 15.15
N VAL A 77 19.64 4.26 14.53
CA VAL A 77 18.17 4.26 14.42
C VAL A 77 17.70 3.19 13.44
N LYS A 78 16.70 2.40 13.81
CA LYS A 78 16.00 1.52 12.86
C LYS A 78 15.01 2.34 12.04
N VAL A 79 15.21 2.38 10.73
CA VAL A 79 14.38 3.18 9.81
C VAL A 79 13.33 2.28 9.16
N VAL A 80 12.05 2.60 9.34
CA VAL A 80 10.94 2.00 8.60
C VAL A 80 10.54 2.96 7.47
N ASP A 81 10.84 2.62 6.23
CA ASP A 81 10.66 3.50 5.08
C ASP A 81 9.44 3.13 4.25
N ASN A 82 8.47 4.05 4.19
CA ASN A 82 7.24 3.90 3.42
C ASN A 82 7.39 4.31 1.93
N SER A 83 8.56 4.81 1.54
CA SER A 83 8.81 5.21 0.14
C SER A 83 9.20 4.00 -0.74
N SER A 84 9.27 4.24 -2.05
CA SER A 84 9.76 3.21 -2.99
C SER A 84 11.29 3.10 -3.07
N CYS A 85 12.02 3.92 -2.32
CA CYS A 85 13.47 4.11 -2.49
C CYS A 85 14.27 2.80 -2.31
N TRP A 86 13.95 2.02 -1.30
CA TRP A 86 14.76 0.90 -0.84
C TRP A 86 14.12 -0.47 -1.12
N ARG A 87 12.88 -0.51 -1.62
CA ARG A 87 12.10 -1.75 -1.74
C ARG A 87 12.81 -2.86 -2.51
N MET A 88 13.57 -2.51 -3.56
CA MET A 88 14.30 -3.48 -4.38
C MET A 88 15.79 -3.57 -4.06
N ASP A 89 16.27 -2.87 -3.03
CA ASP A 89 17.65 -3.01 -2.55
C ASP A 89 17.82 -4.40 -1.90
N PRO A 90 18.87 -5.17 -2.27
CA PRO A 90 19.06 -6.54 -1.76
C PRO A 90 19.41 -6.60 -0.27
N ASP A 91 19.94 -5.52 0.31
CA ASP A 91 20.33 -5.42 1.71
C ASP A 91 19.26 -4.76 2.60
N VAL A 92 18.10 -4.46 2.01
CA VAL A 92 16.95 -3.86 2.69
C VAL A 92 15.76 -4.81 2.55
N PRO A 93 15.22 -5.38 3.64
CA PRO A 93 14.05 -6.23 3.57
C PRO A 93 12.81 -5.43 3.22
N LEU A 94 11.89 -6.07 2.53
CA LEU A 94 10.57 -5.55 2.17
C LEU A 94 9.53 -6.34 2.98
N VAL A 95 8.92 -5.72 3.99
CA VAL A 95 8.21 -6.44 5.03
C VAL A 95 6.72 -6.12 5.06
N VAL A 96 5.92 -7.17 5.11
CA VAL A 96 4.52 -7.17 5.52
C VAL A 96 4.43 -7.89 6.86
N SER A 97 3.99 -7.21 7.89
CA SER A 97 4.05 -7.69 9.28
C SER A 97 3.38 -9.04 9.52
N GLU A 98 2.33 -9.38 8.75
CA GLU A 98 1.61 -10.65 8.85
C GLU A 98 2.13 -11.73 7.89
N VAL A 99 3.14 -11.44 7.06
CA VAL A 99 3.56 -12.31 5.95
C VAL A 99 4.99 -12.80 6.11
N ASN A 100 5.92 -11.88 6.35
CA ASN A 100 7.35 -12.15 6.45
C ASN A 100 8.04 -11.31 7.54
N PRO A 101 7.51 -11.28 8.78
CA PRO A 101 8.09 -10.46 9.86
C PRO A 101 9.53 -10.85 10.21
N GLU A 102 9.93 -12.10 9.98
CA GLU A 102 11.28 -12.61 10.19
C GLU A 102 12.33 -11.88 9.33
N ASP A 103 11.94 -11.35 8.17
CA ASP A 103 12.83 -10.61 7.29
C ASP A 103 13.37 -9.32 7.91
N ILE A 104 12.74 -8.79 8.97
CA ILE A 104 13.25 -7.63 9.73
C ILE A 104 14.71 -7.85 10.16
N ALA A 105 15.06 -9.07 10.53
CA ALA A 105 16.43 -9.43 10.91
C ALA A 105 17.45 -9.30 9.77
N LEU A 106 17.00 -9.23 8.52
CA LEU A 106 17.84 -9.08 7.33
C LEU A 106 18.18 -7.63 6.99
N ALA A 107 17.80 -6.67 7.81
CA ALA A 107 18.01 -5.23 7.60
C ALA A 107 19.48 -4.81 7.80
N LYS A 108 20.39 -5.23 6.92
CA LYS A 108 21.83 -4.95 7.01
C LYS A 108 22.18 -3.45 7.02
N LYS A 109 21.35 -2.63 6.37
CA LYS A 109 21.50 -1.17 6.32
C LYS A 109 20.78 -0.44 7.46
N GLY A 110 20.17 -1.15 8.42
CA GLY A 110 19.32 -0.55 9.45
C GLY A 110 18.02 0.05 8.90
N ILE A 111 17.69 -0.23 7.63
CA ILE A 111 16.50 0.25 6.92
C ILE A 111 15.61 -0.94 6.61
N ILE A 112 14.31 -0.80 6.85
CA ILE A 112 13.26 -1.78 6.54
C ILE A 112 12.25 -1.08 5.63
N SER A 113 11.96 -1.65 4.47
CA SER A 113 11.01 -1.06 3.52
C SER A 113 9.58 -1.55 3.75
N ASN A 114 8.64 -0.62 3.66
CA ASN A 114 7.21 -0.86 3.61
C ASN A 114 6.74 -0.98 2.15
N PRO A 115 5.95 -2.00 1.76
CA PRO A 115 5.56 -2.21 0.37
C PRO A 115 4.64 -1.16 -0.22
N ASN A 116 4.41 -1.27 -1.53
CA ASN A 116 3.39 -0.54 -2.25
C ASN A 116 1.98 -0.92 -1.74
N CYS A 117 1.05 0.04 -1.75
CA CYS A 117 -0.28 -0.13 -1.19
C CYS A 117 -1.13 -1.20 -1.89
N THR A 118 -0.94 -1.43 -3.20
CA THR A 118 -1.63 -2.51 -3.93
C THR A 118 -1.04 -3.87 -3.59
N THR A 119 0.29 -3.97 -3.53
CA THR A 119 0.98 -5.18 -3.07
C THR A 119 0.54 -5.54 -1.65
N MET A 120 0.51 -4.54 -0.76
CA MET A 120 0.08 -4.72 0.63
C MET A 120 -1.33 -5.28 0.75
N ALA A 121 -2.27 -4.86 -0.11
CA ALA A 121 -3.63 -5.36 -0.10
C ALA A 121 -3.70 -6.88 -0.35
N ALA A 122 -2.85 -7.39 -1.26
CA ALA A 122 -2.87 -8.76 -1.73
C ALA A 122 -2.06 -9.74 -0.86
N MET A 123 -0.95 -9.30 -0.25
CA MET A 123 0.00 -10.22 0.38
C MET A 123 -0.56 -10.99 1.58
N PRO A 124 -1.32 -10.41 2.53
CA PRO A 124 -1.93 -11.16 3.63
C PRO A 124 -2.92 -12.22 3.15
N VAL A 125 -3.53 -12.02 1.97
CA VAL A 125 -4.46 -12.98 1.35
C VAL A 125 -3.71 -14.07 0.58
N LEU A 126 -2.68 -13.71 -0.17
CA LEU A 126 -1.96 -14.66 -1.04
C LEU A 126 -0.99 -15.57 -0.28
N LYS A 127 -0.38 -15.09 0.82
CA LYS A 127 0.60 -15.88 1.57
C LYS A 127 0.01 -17.17 2.13
N PRO A 128 -1.09 -17.17 2.91
CA PRO A 128 -1.65 -18.41 3.43
C PRO A 128 -2.13 -19.37 2.34
N LEU A 129 -2.64 -18.85 1.21
CA LEU A 129 -3.01 -19.68 0.06
C LEU A 129 -1.77 -20.26 -0.63
N HIS A 130 -0.67 -19.50 -0.71
CA HIS A 130 0.61 -19.99 -1.22
C HIS A 130 1.16 -21.13 -0.34
N ASP A 131 1.13 -20.98 0.97
CA ASP A 131 1.61 -22.02 1.90
C ASP A 131 0.79 -23.30 1.75
N ALA A 132 -0.52 -23.17 1.55
CA ALA A 132 -1.42 -24.30 1.37
C ALA A 132 -1.27 -24.99 -0.01
N ALA A 133 -1.15 -24.21 -1.11
CA ALA A 133 -1.27 -24.76 -2.45
C ALA A 133 -0.14 -24.39 -3.43
N GLN A 134 0.85 -23.59 -3.02
CA GLN A 134 2.01 -23.14 -3.82
C GLN A 134 1.61 -22.30 -5.05
N LEU A 135 1.50 -20.99 -4.86
CA LEU A 135 1.22 -20.02 -5.93
C LEU A 135 2.29 -20.10 -7.03
N VAL A 136 1.88 -20.27 -8.29
CA VAL A 136 2.76 -20.36 -9.47
C VAL A 136 2.53 -19.26 -10.49
N ARG A 137 1.33 -18.65 -10.49
CA ARG A 137 1.00 -17.51 -11.35
C ARG A 137 -0.01 -16.61 -10.66
N LEU A 138 0.12 -15.32 -10.88
CA LEU A 138 -0.83 -14.28 -10.44
C LEU A 138 -1.13 -13.34 -11.60
N THR A 139 -2.39 -13.18 -11.93
CA THR A 139 -2.89 -12.10 -12.78
C THR A 139 -3.78 -11.20 -11.94
N ALA A 140 -3.52 -9.89 -11.97
CA ALA A 140 -4.23 -8.93 -11.13
C ALA A 140 -4.68 -7.70 -11.94
N SER A 141 -5.93 -7.30 -11.74
CA SER A 141 -6.40 -5.96 -12.14
C SER A 141 -6.70 -5.16 -10.88
N THR A 142 -6.12 -3.96 -10.78
CA THR A 142 -6.34 -3.12 -9.60
C THR A 142 -7.41 -2.07 -9.85
N TYR A 143 -8.08 -1.65 -8.80
CA TYR A 143 -9.02 -0.52 -8.77
C TYR A 143 -8.53 0.43 -7.68
N GLN A 144 -7.67 1.39 -8.08
CA GLN A 144 -6.93 2.22 -7.12
C GLN A 144 -7.62 3.56 -6.89
N ALA A 145 -7.93 3.84 -5.64
CA ALA A 145 -8.50 5.10 -5.19
C ALA A 145 -7.57 6.29 -5.45
N VAL A 146 -8.16 7.47 -5.63
CA VAL A 146 -7.44 8.72 -5.91
C VAL A 146 -6.51 9.17 -4.77
N SER A 147 -6.78 8.77 -3.53
CA SER A 147 -5.91 9.06 -2.38
C SER A 147 -4.49 8.49 -2.50
N GLY A 148 -4.30 7.42 -3.31
CA GLY A 148 -2.97 6.94 -3.69
C GLY A 148 -2.16 7.97 -4.48
N GLY A 149 -2.81 8.93 -5.13
CA GLY A 149 -2.21 10.12 -5.77
C GLY A 149 -1.93 11.26 -4.79
N GLY A 150 -2.18 11.08 -3.49
CA GLY A 150 -2.00 12.10 -2.46
C GLY A 150 -3.14 13.13 -2.42
N VAL A 151 -2.92 14.23 -1.69
CA VAL A 151 -3.90 15.32 -1.53
C VAL A 151 -4.37 15.87 -2.88
N GLN A 152 -3.45 15.97 -3.84
CA GLN A 152 -3.80 16.48 -5.19
C GLN A 152 -4.76 15.54 -5.92
N GLY A 153 -4.63 14.22 -5.77
CA GLY A 153 -5.55 13.27 -6.38
C GLY A 153 -6.97 13.38 -5.82
N VAL A 154 -7.07 13.53 -4.50
CA VAL A 154 -8.36 13.76 -3.82
C VAL A 154 -8.99 15.09 -4.29
N ALA A 155 -8.21 16.17 -4.28
CA ALA A 155 -8.67 17.49 -4.70
C ALA A 155 -9.14 17.51 -6.17
N GLU A 156 -8.44 16.81 -7.06
CA GLU A 156 -8.82 16.74 -8.48
C GLU A 156 -10.17 16.03 -8.66
N LEU A 157 -10.38 14.87 -8.01
CA LEU A 157 -11.69 14.20 -8.08
C LEU A 157 -12.80 15.10 -7.52
N THR A 158 -12.61 15.70 -6.34
CA THR A 158 -13.59 16.61 -5.74
C THR A 158 -13.92 17.77 -6.70
N THR A 159 -12.89 18.45 -7.21
CA THR A 159 -13.08 19.58 -8.12
C THR A 159 -13.82 19.20 -9.40
N GLN A 160 -13.52 18.01 -9.97
CA GLN A 160 -14.19 17.56 -11.18
C GLN A 160 -15.65 17.15 -10.93
N VAL A 161 -15.96 16.58 -9.77
CA VAL A 161 -17.32 16.21 -9.38
C VAL A 161 -18.16 17.45 -9.09
N ASP A 162 -17.61 18.41 -8.34
CA ASP A 162 -18.32 19.62 -7.91
C ASP A 162 -18.56 20.63 -9.05
N ALA A 163 -17.79 20.51 -10.14
CA ALA A 163 -17.85 21.45 -11.26
C ALA A 163 -18.92 21.11 -12.31
N VAL A 164 -19.62 19.98 -12.18
CA VAL A 164 -20.51 19.49 -13.25
C VAL A 164 -21.88 19.08 -12.73
N ASP A 165 -22.90 19.39 -13.52
CA ASP A 165 -24.27 18.96 -13.35
C ASP A 165 -24.70 18.12 -14.57
N GLY A 166 -25.85 17.43 -14.48
CA GLY A 166 -26.42 16.67 -15.59
C GLY A 166 -25.57 15.49 -16.05
N VAL A 167 -24.81 14.89 -15.13
CA VAL A 167 -23.87 13.79 -15.42
C VAL A 167 -24.54 12.53 -15.95
N ASP A 168 -25.85 12.38 -15.80
CA ASP A 168 -26.65 11.30 -16.37
C ASP A 168 -26.62 11.32 -17.92
N ALA A 169 -26.41 12.47 -18.54
CA ALA A 169 -26.22 12.59 -19.99
C ALA A 169 -25.00 11.82 -20.51
N LEU A 170 -23.99 11.55 -19.65
CA LEU A 170 -22.84 10.70 -19.98
C LEU A 170 -23.24 9.26 -20.33
N THR A 171 -24.46 8.85 -20.01
CA THR A 171 -25.03 7.57 -20.45
C THR A 171 -25.05 7.44 -21.98
N TYR A 172 -25.23 8.55 -22.68
CA TYR A 172 -25.43 8.58 -24.13
C TYR A 172 -24.27 9.23 -24.89
N ASP A 173 -23.55 10.16 -24.24
CA ASP A 173 -22.49 10.93 -24.86
C ASP A 173 -21.38 11.26 -23.85
N GLY A 174 -20.20 10.72 -24.06
CA GLY A 174 -19.03 10.98 -23.19
C GLY A 174 -18.55 12.45 -23.22
N GLU A 175 -19.02 13.28 -24.16
CA GLU A 175 -18.72 14.71 -24.26
C GLU A 175 -19.86 15.59 -23.76
N ALA A 176 -20.95 15.01 -23.25
CA ALA A 176 -22.13 15.74 -22.78
C ALA A 176 -21.83 16.72 -21.63
N VAL A 177 -20.73 16.49 -20.89
CA VAL A 177 -20.31 17.29 -19.74
C VAL A 177 -18.87 17.75 -19.91
N GLN A 178 -18.60 19.02 -19.64
CA GLN A 178 -17.26 19.61 -19.71
C GLN A 178 -16.59 19.59 -18.32
N PHE A 179 -15.63 18.70 -18.13
CA PHE A 179 -14.86 18.60 -16.88
C PHE A 179 -13.70 19.60 -16.85
N PRO A 180 -13.31 20.08 -15.65
CA PRO A 180 -12.04 20.76 -15.47
C PRO A 180 -10.87 19.91 -16.01
N LYS A 181 -9.89 20.57 -16.61
CA LYS A 181 -8.72 19.89 -17.17
C LYS A 181 -7.97 19.10 -16.09
N PRO A 182 -7.65 17.84 -16.33
CA PRO A 182 -6.88 17.05 -15.37
C PRO A 182 -5.48 17.63 -15.17
N SER A 183 -4.99 17.58 -13.94
CA SER A 183 -3.66 18.08 -13.55
C SER A 183 -2.80 17.01 -12.87
N LYS A 184 -3.43 16.13 -12.11
CA LYS A 184 -2.77 15.03 -11.39
C LYS A 184 -2.81 13.72 -12.17
N PHE A 185 -3.94 13.44 -12.81
CA PHE A 185 -4.12 12.20 -13.57
C PHE A 185 -3.97 12.41 -15.07
N ALA A 186 -3.71 11.35 -15.81
CA ALA A 186 -3.49 11.40 -17.26
C ALA A 186 -4.74 11.83 -18.06
N ARG A 187 -5.92 11.63 -17.50
CA ARG A 187 -7.24 12.00 -18.06
C ARG A 187 -8.19 12.33 -16.92
N THR A 188 -9.35 12.88 -17.22
CA THR A 188 -10.45 13.10 -16.28
C THR A 188 -10.74 11.83 -15.51
N ILE A 189 -10.79 11.93 -14.17
CA ILE A 189 -11.02 10.79 -13.28
C ILE A 189 -12.48 10.69 -12.83
N ALA A 190 -13.19 11.80 -12.68
CA ALA A 190 -14.59 11.78 -12.30
C ALA A 190 -15.42 11.00 -13.33
N PHE A 191 -16.26 10.08 -12.84
CA PHE A 191 -17.14 9.20 -13.64
C PHE A 191 -16.39 8.36 -14.69
N ASN A 192 -15.12 8.06 -14.47
CA ASN A 192 -14.25 7.39 -15.42
C ASN A 192 -13.34 6.37 -14.77
N VAL A 193 -12.75 5.48 -15.57
CA VAL A 193 -11.68 4.56 -15.15
C VAL A 193 -10.45 4.76 -16.03
N LEU A 194 -9.27 4.83 -15.41
CA LEU A 194 -8.02 5.06 -16.12
C LEU A 194 -7.13 3.84 -15.99
N PRO A 195 -6.91 3.04 -17.04
CA PRO A 195 -5.97 1.92 -17.01
C PRO A 195 -4.51 2.42 -17.06
N PHE A 196 -4.21 3.35 -16.15
CA PHE A 196 -2.94 4.05 -16.06
C PHE A 196 -2.74 4.58 -14.64
N ALA A 197 -2.04 3.84 -13.80
CA ALA A 197 -1.61 4.28 -12.49
C ALA A 197 -0.09 4.34 -12.43
N GLY A 198 0.46 5.42 -11.85
CA GLY A 198 1.91 5.66 -11.82
C GLY A 198 2.44 6.34 -13.07
N SER A 199 3.63 5.99 -13.49
CA SER A 199 4.33 6.52 -14.66
C SER A 199 4.85 5.41 -15.54
N MET A 200 4.87 5.61 -16.86
CA MET A 200 5.47 4.65 -17.79
C MET A 200 6.96 4.46 -17.48
N VAL A 201 7.42 3.23 -17.56
CA VAL A 201 8.84 2.89 -17.45
C VAL A 201 9.42 2.69 -18.84
N ASP A 202 10.48 3.41 -19.16
CA ASP A 202 11.15 3.34 -20.45
C ASP A 202 12.14 2.15 -20.49
N ASP A 203 11.62 0.96 -20.66
CA ASP A 203 12.40 -0.28 -20.79
C ASP A 203 11.86 -1.23 -21.89
N GLY A 204 10.97 -0.71 -22.73
CA GLY A 204 10.38 -1.44 -23.85
C GLY A 204 9.27 -2.42 -23.48
N GLN A 205 8.90 -2.55 -22.21
CA GLN A 205 7.82 -3.47 -21.77
C GLN A 205 6.43 -2.82 -21.72
N LEU A 206 6.37 -1.49 -21.89
CA LEU A 206 5.12 -0.72 -21.86
C LEU A 206 4.33 -0.89 -20.53
N GLU A 207 5.02 -1.14 -19.44
CA GLU A 207 4.45 -1.22 -18.11
C GLU A 207 4.64 0.09 -17.35
N THR A 208 3.69 0.40 -16.47
CA THR A 208 3.87 1.47 -15.49
C THR A 208 4.74 0.98 -14.31
N ASP A 209 5.28 1.94 -13.56
CA ASP A 209 6.03 1.62 -12.34
C ASP A 209 5.16 0.92 -11.28
N GLU A 210 3.83 1.17 -11.25
CA GLU A 210 2.89 0.47 -10.36
C GLU A 210 2.77 -1.02 -10.73
N GLU A 211 2.67 -1.34 -12.02
CA GLU A 211 2.61 -2.73 -12.50
C GLU A 211 3.90 -3.49 -12.20
N LYS A 212 5.04 -2.82 -12.36
CA LYS A 212 6.35 -3.39 -11.99
C LYS A 212 6.51 -3.59 -10.48
N LYS A 213 6.04 -2.64 -9.66
CA LYS A 213 6.02 -2.78 -8.20
C LYS A 213 5.20 -4.01 -7.79
N LEU A 214 3.99 -4.15 -8.30
CA LEU A 214 3.14 -5.31 -8.00
C LEU A 214 3.89 -6.62 -8.27
N ARG A 215 4.52 -6.77 -9.43
CA ARG A 215 5.28 -7.96 -9.77
C ARG A 215 6.51 -8.18 -8.89
N ASN A 216 7.35 -7.19 -8.79
CA ASN A 216 8.66 -7.34 -8.16
C ASN A 216 8.57 -7.43 -6.64
N GLU A 217 7.68 -6.65 -6.03
CA GLU A 217 7.44 -6.67 -4.60
C GLU A 217 6.77 -7.98 -4.17
N THR A 218 5.78 -8.49 -4.92
CA THR A 218 5.16 -9.80 -4.66
C THR A 218 6.22 -10.92 -4.65
N ARG A 219 7.12 -10.93 -5.63
CA ARG A 219 8.21 -11.91 -5.69
C ARG A 219 9.13 -11.83 -4.48
N LYS A 220 9.48 -10.62 -4.05
CA LYS A 220 10.39 -10.39 -2.93
C LYS A 220 9.76 -10.78 -1.60
N ILE A 221 8.53 -10.34 -1.34
CA ILE A 221 7.81 -10.59 -0.07
C ILE A 221 7.48 -12.08 0.12
N LEU A 222 7.04 -12.76 -0.95
CA LEU A 222 6.70 -14.18 -0.88
C LEU A 222 7.90 -15.12 -1.05
N HIS A 223 9.11 -14.59 -1.29
CA HIS A 223 10.32 -15.37 -1.58
C HIS A 223 10.18 -16.29 -2.80
N ILE A 224 9.42 -15.86 -3.83
CA ILE A 224 9.22 -16.61 -5.07
C ILE A 224 9.81 -15.81 -6.24
N PRO A 225 11.13 -15.83 -6.47
CA PRO A 225 11.79 -14.93 -7.41
C PRO A 225 11.31 -15.08 -8.86
N ASN A 226 10.84 -16.26 -9.23
CA ASN A 226 10.38 -16.59 -10.58
C ASN A 226 8.85 -16.65 -10.72
N LEU A 227 8.10 -16.14 -9.73
CA LEU A 227 6.63 -16.10 -9.81
C LEU A 227 6.20 -15.37 -11.08
N LYS A 228 5.29 -15.99 -11.84
CA LYS A 228 4.69 -15.36 -13.01
C LYS A 228 3.63 -14.36 -12.54
N VAL A 229 3.90 -13.07 -12.69
CA VAL A 229 2.95 -12.01 -12.29
C VAL A 229 2.72 -11.08 -13.46
N SER A 230 1.46 -10.81 -13.75
CA SER A 230 1.03 -9.77 -14.68
C SER A 230 -0.06 -8.93 -14.03
N GLY A 231 0.01 -7.61 -14.19
CA GLY A 231 -0.95 -6.70 -13.61
C GLY A 231 -1.38 -5.60 -14.57
N THR A 232 -2.61 -5.13 -14.43
CA THR A 232 -3.08 -3.87 -15.01
C THR A 232 -3.51 -2.97 -13.86
N CYS A 233 -2.82 -1.84 -13.71
CA CYS A 233 -3.08 -0.89 -12.64
C CYS A 233 -4.03 0.21 -13.10
N VAL A 234 -5.26 0.20 -12.54
CA VAL A 234 -6.36 1.10 -12.94
C VAL A 234 -6.64 2.11 -11.83
N ARG A 235 -6.76 3.39 -12.18
CA ARG A 235 -7.25 4.43 -11.27
C ARG A 235 -8.76 4.56 -11.43
N VAL A 236 -9.48 4.60 -10.30
CA VAL A 236 -10.95 4.71 -10.26
C VAL A 236 -11.39 5.93 -9.44
N PRO A 237 -12.60 6.47 -9.66
CA PRO A 237 -13.11 7.66 -8.99
C PRO A 237 -13.65 7.33 -7.58
N VAL A 238 -12.78 6.76 -6.76
CA VAL A 238 -13.02 6.39 -5.37
C VAL A 238 -12.01 7.13 -4.49
N PHE A 239 -12.45 7.75 -3.41
CA PHE A 239 -11.60 8.58 -2.57
C PHE A 239 -10.55 7.76 -1.84
N THR A 240 -10.92 6.68 -1.16
CA THR A 240 -10.03 5.82 -0.38
C THR A 240 -10.47 4.36 -0.50
N GLY A 241 -9.50 3.46 -0.47
CA GLY A 241 -9.69 2.02 -0.61
C GLY A 241 -9.25 1.53 -1.98
N HIS A 242 -8.14 0.75 -2.00
CA HIS A 242 -7.73 0.02 -3.20
C HIS A 242 -8.40 -1.34 -3.24
N SER A 243 -8.80 -1.74 -4.43
CA SER A 243 -9.31 -3.09 -4.65
C SER A 243 -8.53 -3.80 -5.75
N LEU A 244 -8.55 -5.12 -5.72
CA LEU A 244 -7.90 -5.97 -6.71
C LEU A 244 -8.80 -7.16 -7.07
N SER A 245 -8.96 -7.40 -8.36
CA SER A 245 -9.42 -8.69 -8.89
C SER A 245 -8.18 -9.55 -9.11
N LEU A 246 -8.11 -10.69 -8.43
CA LEU A 246 -6.97 -11.60 -8.45
C LEU A 246 -7.37 -12.92 -9.08
N HIS A 247 -6.59 -13.38 -10.06
CA HIS A 247 -6.59 -14.72 -10.60
C HIS A 247 -5.29 -15.40 -10.17
N ALA A 248 -5.39 -16.36 -9.27
CA ALA A 248 -4.26 -17.04 -8.65
C ALA A 248 -4.24 -18.51 -9.08
N GLU A 249 -3.15 -18.94 -9.73
CA GLU A 249 -2.93 -20.33 -10.14
C GLU A 249 -1.92 -20.97 -9.19
N PHE A 250 -2.21 -22.18 -8.76
CA PHE A 250 -1.45 -22.92 -7.77
C PHE A 250 -0.89 -24.24 -8.34
N ALA A 251 0.17 -24.76 -7.74
CA ALA A 251 0.72 -26.06 -8.12
C ALA A 251 -0.17 -27.23 -7.65
N ARG A 252 -0.88 -27.05 -6.53
CA ARG A 252 -1.82 -28.02 -5.98
C ARG A 252 -3.25 -27.52 -6.09
N ALA A 253 -4.19 -28.46 -6.20
CA ALA A 253 -5.62 -28.16 -6.18
C ALA A 253 -6.01 -27.51 -4.87
N ILE A 254 -6.92 -26.52 -4.96
CA ILE A 254 -7.49 -25.82 -3.82
C ILE A 254 -8.92 -25.40 -4.16
N THR A 255 -9.87 -25.78 -3.31
CA THR A 255 -11.27 -25.41 -3.50
C THR A 255 -11.59 -24.06 -2.87
N PRO A 256 -12.65 -23.35 -3.32
CA PRO A 256 -13.10 -22.11 -2.68
C PRO A 256 -13.38 -22.27 -1.18
N ALA A 257 -14.01 -23.37 -0.77
CA ALA A 257 -14.30 -23.63 0.64
C ALA A 257 -13.03 -23.78 1.49
N GLN A 258 -12.01 -24.47 0.97
CA GLN A 258 -10.68 -24.56 1.63
C GLN A 258 -10.01 -23.18 1.71
N ALA A 259 -10.11 -22.38 0.66
CA ALA A 259 -9.55 -21.04 0.64
C ALA A 259 -10.24 -20.13 1.67
N GLU A 260 -11.57 -20.17 1.78
CA GLU A 260 -12.35 -19.42 2.79
C GLU A 260 -11.94 -19.83 4.21
N GLU A 261 -11.82 -21.12 4.49
CA GLU A 261 -11.39 -21.64 5.80
C GLU A 261 -9.98 -21.14 6.17
N ILE A 262 -9.03 -21.23 5.23
CA ILE A 262 -7.66 -20.75 5.41
C ILE A 262 -7.65 -19.24 5.69
N LEU A 263 -8.39 -18.47 4.90
CA LEU A 263 -8.42 -17.00 4.97
C LEU A 263 -9.16 -16.49 6.20
N ALA A 264 -10.17 -17.21 6.69
CA ALA A 264 -10.87 -16.86 7.94
C ALA A 264 -9.94 -16.90 9.16
N GLY A 265 -8.89 -17.72 9.15
CA GLY A 265 -7.86 -17.80 10.19
C GLY A 265 -6.62 -16.92 9.93
N ALA A 266 -6.54 -16.24 8.79
CA ALA A 266 -5.34 -15.51 8.40
C ALA A 266 -5.23 -14.15 9.10
N PRO A 267 -4.07 -13.79 9.67
CA PRO A 267 -3.88 -12.49 10.32
C PRO A 267 -4.00 -11.35 9.31
N GLY A 268 -4.68 -10.27 9.72
CA GLY A 268 -4.88 -9.08 8.88
C GLY A 268 -5.87 -9.26 7.72
N VAL A 269 -6.61 -10.37 7.67
CA VAL A 269 -7.61 -10.69 6.66
C VAL A 269 -9.00 -10.77 7.28
N SER A 270 -10.01 -10.35 6.53
CA SER A 270 -11.42 -10.52 6.89
C SER A 270 -12.19 -11.03 5.67
N VAL A 271 -12.79 -12.22 5.79
CA VAL A 271 -13.62 -12.81 4.73
C VAL A 271 -15.01 -12.19 4.79
N VAL A 272 -15.50 -11.70 3.65
CA VAL A 272 -16.82 -11.09 3.48
C VAL A 272 -17.41 -11.50 2.13
N ASP A 273 -18.71 -11.34 1.96
CA ASP A 273 -19.38 -11.67 0.70
C ASP A 273 -18.93 -10.74 -0.44
N ILE A 274 -19.05 -9.42 -0.25
CA ILE A 274 -18.73 -8.39 -1.25
C ILE A 274 -17.78 -7.36 -0.64
N PRO A 275 -16.46 -7.51 -0.79
CA PRO A 275 -15.49 -6.51 -0.33
C PRO A 275 -15.55 -5.25 -1.19
N THR A 276 -15.65 -4.08 -0.54
CA THR A 276 -15.73 -2.79 -1.22
C THR A 276 -14.77 -1.76 -0.61
N PRO A 277 -14.36 -0.72 -1.37
CA PRO A 277 -13.58 0.38 -0.82
C PRO A 277 -14.26 1.09 0.36
N LEU A 278 -15.58 1.29 0.31
CA LEU A 278 -16.33 1.92 1.42
C LEU A 278 -16.32 1.10 2.69
N LEU A 279 -16.34 -0.24 2.57
CA LEU A 279 -16.22 -1.14 3.72
C LEU A 279 -14.81 -1.04 4.34
N ALA A 280 -13.79 -0.94 3.49
CA ALA A 280 -12.39 -0.98 3.90
C ALA A 280 -11.88 0.37 4.45
N ALA A 281 -12.42 1.50 3.99
CA ALA A 281 -11.97 2.83 4.38
C ALA A 281 -12.02 3.01 5.91
N GLY A 282 -10.89 3.39 6.51
CA GLY A 282 -10.71 3.56 7.95
C GLY A 282 -10.60 2.25 8.74
N LYS A 283 -10.44 1.10 8.09
CA LYS A 283 -10.33 -0.23 8.73
C LYS A 283 -8.97 -0.88 8.48
N ASP A 284 -8.59 -1.79 9.38
CA ASP A 284 -7.29 -2.46 9.37
C ASP A 284 -7.18 -3.62 8.38
N PRO A 285 -8.19 -4.52 8.22
CA PRO A 285 -8.02 -5.73 7.44
C PRO A 285 -7.94 -5.49 5.93
N SER A 286 -7.29 -6.44 5.23
CA SER A 286 -7.61 -6.71 3.83
C SER A 286 -8.88 -7.55 3.79
N TYR A 287 -9.97 -6.97 3.29
CA TYR A 287 -11.23 -7.66 3.08
C TYR A 287 -11.15 -8.48 1.81
N VAL A 288 -11.50 -9.76 1.89
CA VAL A 288 -11.50 -10.67 0.75
C VAL A 288 -12.85 -11.34 0.60
N GLY A 289 -13.28 -11.51 -0.62
CA GLY A 289 -14.55 -12.19 -0.92
C GLY A 289 -14.68 -12.56 -2.39
N ARG A 290 -15.89 -12.94 -2.83
CA ARG A 290 -16.13 -13.41 -4.19
C ARG A 290 -15.19 -14.55 -4.57
N ILE A 291 -14.79 -15.38 -3.60
CA ILE A 291 -13.87 -16.50 -3.78
C ILE A 291 -14.60 -17.59 -4.57
N ARG A 292 -14.01 -17.99 -5.70
CA ARG A 292 -14.57 -19.00 -6.58
C ARG A 292 -13.50 -19.72 -7.36
N GLN A 293 -13.83 -20.91 -7.86
CA GLN A 293 -12.94 -21.65 -8.76
C GLN A 293 -12.74 -20.86 -10.06
N ASP A 294 -11.50 -20.74 -10.52
CA ASP A 294 -11.19 -20.21 -11.83
C ASP A 294 -11.45 -21.31 -12.88
N GLN A 295 -12.48 -21.11 -13.70
CA GLN A 295 -12.88 -22.06 -14.74
C GLN A 295 -11.92 -22.11 -15.94
N SER A 296 -10.94 -21.19 -15.98
CA SER A 296 -9.91 -21.17 -17.03
C SER A 296 -8.65 -21.97 -16.66
N VAL A 297 -8.61 -22.53 -15.45
CA VAL A 297 -7.48 -23.32 -14.94
C VAL A 297 -7.95 -24.73 -14.61
N ASP A 298 -7.27 -25.72 -15.18
CA ASP A 298 -7.58 -27.14 -15.00
C ASP A 298 -7.28 -27.64 -13.57
N ASP A 299 -7.80 -28.80 -13.24
CA ASP A 299 -7.51 -29.57 -12.03
C ASP A 299 -7.84 -28.82 -10.71
N ASN A 300 -8.76 -27.89 -10.72
CA ASN A 300 -9.09 -27.04 -9.56
C ASN A 300 -7.88 -26.31 -8.96
N LYS A 301 -6.89 -25.96 -9.79
CA LYS A 301 -5.67 -25.25 -9.36
C LYS A 301 -5.76 -23.73 -9.46
N GLY A 302 -6.90 -23.17 -9.83
CA GLY A 302 -7.10 -21.74 -9.97
C GLY A 302 -8.19 -21.19 -9.07
N LEU A 303 -7.94 -20.04 -8.45
CA LEU A 303 -8.94 -19.27 -7.71
C LEU A 303 -9.06 -17.86 -8.28
N VAL A 304 -10.29 -17.38 -8.35
CA VAL A 304 -10.60 -15.96 -8.55
C VAL A 304 -11.15 -15.40 -7.25
N LEU A 305 -10.62 -14.27 -6.82
CA LEU A 305 -11.03 -13.59 -5.60
C LEU A 305 -10.92 -12.07 -5.76
N PHE A 306 -11.65 -11.34 -4.94
CA PHE A 306 -11.62 -9.90 -4.91
C PHE A 306 -11.18 -9.42 -3.53
N VAL A 307 -10.28 -8.44 -3.52
CA VAL A 307 -9.72 -7.87 -2.28
C VAL A 307 -9.98 -6.38 -2.24
N SER A 308 -10.31 -5.84 -1.07
CA SER A 308 -10.34 -4.39 -0.81
C SER A 308 -9.66 -4.07 0.51
N ASN A 309 -8.83 -3.02 0.54
CA ASN A 309 -8.23 -2.53 1.78
C ASN A 309 -8.14 -1.00 1.79
N ASP A 310 -7.94 -0.41 2.97
CA ASP A 310 -7.59 1.02 3.08
C ASP A 310 -6.13 1.23 2.69
N ASN A 311 -5.92 1.92 1.56
CA ASN A 311 -4.59 2.18 1.00
C ASN A 311 -3.75 3.19 1.80
N LEU A 312 -4.36 4.01 2.66
CA LEU A 312 -3.65 4.94 3.54
C LEU A 312 -3.33 4.29 4.89
N ARG A 313 -4.24 3.41 5.36
CA ARG A 313 -4.14 2.72 6.64
C ARG A 313 -3.34 1.41 6.46
N LYS A 314 -3.97 0.29 6.12
CA LYS A 314 -3.25 -0.99 5.90
C LYS A 314 -2.21 -0.89 4.79
N GLY A 315 -2.55 -0.22 3.71
CA GLY A 315 -1.66 -0.07 2.54
C GLY A 315 -0.41 0.78 2.79
N ALA A 316 -0.32 1.50 3.90
CA ALA A 316 0.81 2.39 4.18
C ALA A 316 1.10 2.52 5.68
N ALA A 317 0.29 3.31 6.42
CA ALA A 317 0.60 3.74 7.77
C ALA A 317 0.59 2.58 8.78
N LEU A 318 -0.42 1.71 8.73
CA LEU A 318 -0.59 0.63 9.69
C LEU A 318 0.55 -0.38 9.61
N ASN A 319 0.89 -0.87 8.40
CA ASN A 319 1.97 -1.83 8.28
C ASN A 319 3.33 -1.24 8.69
N ALA A 320 3.59 0.03 8.36
CA ALA A 320 4.82 0.69 8.80
C ALA A 320 4.88 0.77 10.35
N LEU A 321 3.75 1.02 11.00
CA LEU A 321 3.67 1.05 12.46
C LEU A 321 3.80 -0.36 13.06
N GLN A 322 3.15 -1.37 12.48
CA GLN A 322 3.28 -2.77 12.89
C GLN A 322 4.74 -3.26 12.78
N ILE A 323 5.45 -2.87 11.72
CA ILE A 323 6.90 -3.13 11.61
C ILE A 323 7.66 -2.45 12.74
N ALA A 324 7.33 -1.18 13.05
CA ALA A 324 7.98 -0.46 14.15
C ALA A 324 7.69 -1.12 15.52
N GLU A 325 6.48 -1.61 15.75
CA GLU A 325 6.11 -2.38 16.96
C GLU A 325 6.97 -3.65 17.09
N LEU A 326 7.15 -4.40 16.00
CA LEU A 326 8.01 -5.59 15.98
C LEU A 326 9.48 -5.25 16.25
N VAL A 327 9.96 -4.15 15.69
CA VAL A 327 11.33 -3.65 15.96
C VAL A 327 11.50 -3.29 17.42
N VAL A 328 10.57 -2.52 18.01
CA VAL A 328 10.62 -2.12 19.43
C VAL A 328 10.56 -3.33 20.36
N ALA A 329 9.73 -4.34 20.03
CA ALA A 329 9.63 -5.57 20.81
C ALA A 329 10.93 -6.41 20.82
N SER A 330 11.87 -6.13 19.90
CA SER A 330 13.16 -6.82 19.78
C SER A 330 14.33 -6.04 20.37
N LEU A 331 14.12 -4.80 20.85
CA LEU A 331 15.13 -3.98 21.54
C LEU A 331 15.26 -4.38 23.00
#